data_9c06281e251ec7e87c69c3c98fe7bcaf
#
_entry.id   9c06281e251ec7e87c69c3c98fe7bcaf
#
_cell.length_a   1.000
_cell.length_b   1.000
_cell.length_c   1.000
_cell.angle_alpha   90.00
_cell.angle_beta   90.00
_cell.angle_gamma   90.00
#
_symmetry.space_group_name_H-M   'P 1'
#
loop_
_entity.id
_entity.type
_entity.pdbx_description
1 polymer ?
#
loop_
_entity_poly.entity_id
_entity_poly.type
_entity_poly.pdbx_seq_one_letter_code
_entity_poly.pdbx_strand_id
1 'polypeptide(L)'
;PPPHLFPSAASDVYKRQKDGRKVVPFFKRIMADTITPTAAWANLSMHSDYGFILESVEKAKKNGRYSYVGINPSRIFEYDQRSLFEVINGKRKKIDANFFDFLKNLNDSYKSQKLDQLPHFTGGIVGYFGYEMIDFFENVPVKKTKYLQIPDSKFMLFEDIIVFDHLNGDAIVVSNVNLERSENLNELFDEANSRVDSIGNLLHSNHEFRTPLVTKSFPTISNFKKSEFEKIVNKAKKYVKSGDIFQVVLSQRFERKTLSEPLNVYRALRSINPSPYMFHLKIDSFDVIGASPELMIKVQDGEVEIRPIAGTRLRGKNATEDERNAQDLLNDKKELAEHLMLLDLGRNDVGRVSEFDSVKIKEKMNIEMYSHVMHIVSDVRGKLMKDKNIFDALKSGFPAGTVSGAPKIRAMEIINELENDSRGIFSGAIGFIDFNGNLNTCISIRTMILKNEIAYFQAGAGIVYDSIPSKEYDETVNKAKVMNAAIDLAENGLIK
;
A
#
# COMPACT_ATOMS: atom_id res chain seq x y z
N PRO A 1 6.86 29.88 22.93
CA PRO A 1 5.81 30.63 22.26
C PRO A 1 4.48 29.90 22.47
N PRO A 2 3.36 30.63 22.65
CA PRO A 2 2.06 29.98 22.82
C PRO A 2 1.79 29.12 21.58
N PRO A 3 1.05 27.99 21.72
CA PRO A 3 0.65 27.20 20.58
C PRO A 3 -0.04 28.14 19.59
N HIS A 4 0.37 28.10 18.33
CA HIS A 4 -0.25 28.90 17.28
C HIS A 4 -1.72 28.46 17.17
N LEU A 5 -2.55 29.02 18.01
CA LEU A 5 -3.98 28.99 17.91
C LEU A 5 -4.37 29.72 16.63
N PHE A 6 -5.13 29.03 15.82
CA PHE A 6 -5.71 29.58 14.59
C PHE A 6 -6.39 30.89 14.80
N PRO A 7 -6.39 31.76 13.77
CA PRO A 7 -7.09 33.03 13.82
C PRO A 7 -8.56 32.78 14.15
N SER A 8 -9.16 33.65 14.97
CA SER A 8 -10.57 33.79 15.38
C SER A 8 -11.50 32.72 14.78
N ALA A 9 -11.53 31.56 15.45
CA ALA A 9 -11.97 30.30 14.89
C ALA A 9 -13.40 30.29 14.31
N ALA A 10 -14.34 30.98 14.94
CA ALA A 10 -15.74 30.92 14.54
C ALA A 10 -16.06 31.60 13.20
N SER A 11 -15.45 32.76 12.86
CA SER A 11 -15.76 33.49 11.64
C SER A 11 -15.18 32.82 10.38
N ASP A 12 -14.00 32.21 10.52
CA ASP A 12 -13.35 31.52 9.40
C ASP A 12 -13.99 30.15 9.11
N VAL A 13 -14.48 29.47 10.15
CA VAL A 13 -15.24 28.22 9.98
C VAL A 13 -16.58 28.47 9.34
N TYR A 14 -17.29 29.56 9.72
CA TYR A 14 -18.56 29.93 9.11
C TYR A 14 -18.42 30.29 7.62
N LYS A 15 -17.33 30.96 7.22
CA LYS A 15 -17.02 31.19 5.79
C LYS A 15 -16.77 29.88 5.04
N ARG A 16 -16.19 28.88 5.70
CA ARG A 16 -15.80 27.58 5.14
C ARG A 16 -17.01 26.66 4.92
N GLN A 17 -18.03 26.72 5.77
CA GLN A 17 -19.32 26.04 5.53
C GLN A 17 -19.98 26.51 4.23
N LYS A 18 -19.87 27.81 3.88
CA LYS A 18 -20.41 28.36 2.63
C LYS A 18 -19.72 27.82 1.37
N ASP A 19 -18.48 27.32 1.49
CA ASP A 19 -17.70 26.76 0.37
C ASP A 19 -17.98 25.26 0.15
N GLY A 20 -19.00 24.68 0.81
CA GLY A 20 -19.39 23.26 0.69
C GLY A 20 -18.38 22.29 1.31
N ARG A 21 -17.52 22.76 2.20
CA ARG A 21 -16.57 21.93 2.96
C ARG A 21 -17.22 21.43 4.21
N LYS A 22 -17.08 20.13 4.47
CA LYS A 22 -17.73 19.45 5.58
C LYS A 22 -16.80 19.17 6.76
N VAL A 23 -15.50 19.12 6.48
CA VAL A 23 -14.48 18.75 7.45
C VAL A 23 -13.40 19.82 7.53
N VAL A 24 -12.99 20.16 8.75
CA VAL A 24 -11.93 21.12 9.03
C VAL A 24 -10.84 20.45 9.89
N PRO A 25 -9.57 20.41 9.45
CA PRO A 25 -8.49 19.88 10.26
C PRO A 25 -8.13 20.83 11.39
N PHE A 26 -8.18 20.32 12.61
CA PHE A 26 -7.60 20.92 13.80
C PHE A 26 -6.27 20.22 14.07
N PHE A 27 -5.18 20.96 14.37
CA PHE A 27 -3.90 20.30 14.58
C PHE A 27 -2.99 21.02 15.55
N LYS A 28 -2.09 20.25 16.17
CA LYS A 28 -0.97 20.76 16.97
C LYS A 28 0.36 20.19 16.44
N ARG A 29 1.40 21.01 16.47
CA ARG A 29 2.77 20.57 16.19
C ARG A 29 3.47 20.29 17.51
N ILE A 30 4.15 19.17 17.58
CA ILE A 30 4.88 18.71 18.74
C ILE A 30 6.31 18.43 18.27
N MET A 31 7.31 18.83 19.03
CA MET A 31 8.69 18.46 18.77
C MET A 31 8.84 16.93 18.88
N ALA A 32 9.38 16.29 17.87
CA ALA A 32 9.49 14.82 17.78
C ALA A 32 10.94 14.35 17.63
N ASP A 33 11.90 15.13 18.14
CA ASP A 33 13.33 14.82 18.13
C ASP A 33 13.70 13.55 18.90
N THR A 34 12.88 13.19 19.89
CA THR A 34 13.05 11.97 20.72
C THR A 34 12.05 10.86 20.40
N ILE A 35 11.14 11.06 19.43
CA ILE A 35 10.06 10.13 19.10
C ILE A 35 10.21 9.69 17.65
N THR A 36 10.29 8.39 17.42
CA THR A 36 10.24 7.85 16.04
C THR A 36 8.83 7.39 15.68
N PRO A 37 8.45 7.37 14.38
CA PRO A 37 7.15 6.85 13.95
C PRO A 37 6.88 5.42 14.44
N THR A 38 7.91 4.57 14.44
CA THR A 38 7.81 3.18 14.91
C THR A 38 7.60 3.11 16.43
N ALA A 39 8.24 3.99 17.22
CA ALA A 39 8.01 4.08 18.66
C ALA A 39 6.59 4.58 18.97
N ALA A 40 6.15 5.61 18.27
CA ALA A 40 4.78 6.11 18.37
C ALA A 40 3.75 5.01 18.02
N TRP A 41 3.97 4.28 16.92
CA TRP A 41 3.11 3.17 16.53
C TRP A 41 3.05 2.08 17.60
N ALA A 42 4.20 1.72 18.18
CA ALA A 42 4.24 0.73 19.25
C ALA A 42 3.40 1.14 20.46
N ASN A 43 3.54 2.40 20.90
CA ASN A 43 2.76 2.93 22.03
C ASN A 43 1.26 2.96 21.73
N LEU A 44 0.89 3.50 20.56
CA LEU A 44 -0.49 3.75 20.19
C LEU A 44 -1.25 2.47 19.84
N SER A 45 -0.61 1.53 19.14
CA SER A 45 -1.25 0.29 18.69
C SER A 45 -1.70 -0.63 19.81
N MET A 46 -1.20 -0.45 21.04
CA MET A 46 -1.68 -1.18 22.21
C MET A 46 -3.05 -0.72 22.70
N HIS A 47 -3.46 0.50 22.33
CA HIS A 47 -4.72 1.11 22.75
C HIS A 47 -5.83 0.96 21.70
N SER A 48 -5.59 0.21 20.62
CA SER A 48 -6.58 0.00 19.57
C SER A 48 -6.40 -1.35 18.89
N ASP A 49 -7.50 -2.00 18.53
CA ASP A 49 -7.50 -3.21 17.72
C ASP A 49 -7.35 -2.90 16.23
N TYR A 50 -7.49 -1.62 15.85
CA TYR A 50 -7.39 -1.13 14.49
C TYR A 50 -6.47 0.06 14.39
N GLY A 51 -5.59 0.05 13.42
CA GLY A 51 -4.71 1.18 13.18
C GLY A 51 -3.72 0.92 12.07
N PHE A 52 -2.86 1.90 11.83
CA PHE A 52 -1.85 1.79 10.79
C PHE A 52 -0.60 2.61 11.09
N ILE A 53 0.51 2.17 10.53
CA ILE A 53 1.68 2.99 10.21
C ILE A 53 1.97 2.89 8.72
N LEU A 54 2.16 4.05 8.06
CA LEU A 54 2.61 4.16 6.68
C LEU A 54 3.88 4.99 6.65
N GLU A 55 4.95 4.47 6.06
CA GLU A 55 6.24 5.16 5.96
C GLU A 55 6.80 5.05 4.54
N SER A 56 7.61 6.02 4.13
CA SER A 56 8.50 5.90 2.98
C SER A 56 9.93 5.95 3.47
N VAL A 57 10.67 4.84 3.33
CA VAL A 57 12.02 4.71 3.89
C VAL A 57 13.05 4.75 2.76
N GLU A 58 13.00 5.76 1.91
CA GLU A 58 14.02 6.03 0.89
C GLU A 58 14.97 7.13 1.36
N LYS A 59 16.26 6.80 1.51
CA LYS A 59 17.30 7.73 1.99
C LYS A 59 17.65 8.86 1.02
N ALA A 60 17.17 8.86 -0.22
CA ALA A 60 17.70 9.71 -1.28
C ALA A 60 16.69 10.64 -1.99
N LYS A 61 15.39 10.60 -1.70
CA LYS A 61 14.41 11.37 -2.49
C LYS A 61 13.35 12.09 -1.65
N LYS A 62 12.74 13.13 -2.26
CA LYS A 62 11.65 13.96 -1.75
C LYS A 62 10.42 13.20 -1.22
N ASN A 63 10.27 11.92 -1.56
CA ASN A 63 9.10 11.09 -1.21
C ASN A 63 9.12 10.57 0.25
N GLY A 64 10.26 10.53 0.92
CA GLY A 64 10.40 10.05 2.31
C GLY A 64 10.20 11.10 3.39
N ARG A 65 9.55 12.25 3.07
CA ARG A 65 9.41 13.34 4.03
C ARG A 65 8.46 13.02 5.18
N TYR A 66 7.39 12.27 4.93
CA TYR A 66 6.34 12.05 5.91
C TYR A 66 6.17 10.58 6.26
N SER A 67 5.90 10.31 7.55
CA SER A 67 5.32 9.05 8.04
C SER A 67 3.99 9.33 8.71
N TYR A 68 3.07 8.39 8.61
CA TYR A 68 1.70 8.55 9.09
C TYR A 68 1.35 7.42 10.06
N VAL A 69 0.71 7.76 11.18
CA VAL A 69 0.22 6.80 12.18
C VAL A 69 -1.23 7.16 12.53
N GLY A 70 -2.10 6.16 12.57
CA GLY A 70 -3.49 6.33 12.98
C GLY A 70 -3.98 5.15 13.81
N ILE A 71 -4.79 5.44 14.82
CA ILE A 71 -5.48 4.46 15.65
C ILE A 71 -6.95 4.85 15.80
N ASN A 72 -7.79 3.93 16.28
CA ASN A 72 -9.19 4.18 16.58
C ASN A 72 -9.96 4.80 15.40
N PRO A 73 -10.08 4.07 14.26
CA PRO A 73 -10.86 4.56 13.14
C PRO A 73 -12.31 4.82 13.56
N SER A 74 -12.89 5.91 13.08
CA SER A 74 -14.28 6.27 13.40
C SER A 74 -15.29 5.33 12.73
N ARG A 75 -14.91 4.72 11.58
CA ARG A 75 -15.74 3.75 10.85
C ARG A 75 -14.86 2.69 10.18
N ILE A 76 -15.40 1.48 10.04
CA ILE A 76 -14.71 0.35 9.42
C ILE A 76 -15.65 -0.29 8.41
N PHE A 77 -15.16 -0.55 7.22
CA PHE A 77 -15.91 -1.16 6.13
C PHE A 77 -15.20 -2.39 5.59
N GLU A 78 -15.98 -3.40 5.26
CA GLU A 78 -15.52 -4.64 4.63
C GLU A 78 -16.32 -4.90 3.36
N TYR A 79 -15.61 -5.33 2.33
CA TYR A 79 -16.23 -5.95 1.19
C TYR A 79 -15.83 -7.42 1.14
N ASP A 80 -16.80 -8.28 1.14
CA ASP A 80 -16.60 -9.73 1.20
C ASP A 80 -17.75 -10.45 0.50
N GLN A 81 -17.41 -11.45 -0.33
CA GLN A 81 -18.40 -12.25 -1.05
C GLN A 81 -19.48 -11.41 -1.76
N ARG A 82 -19.04 -10.36 -2.47
CA ARG A 82 -19.91 -9.43 -3.21
C ARG A 82 -20.91 -8.65 -2.34
N SER A 83 -20.62 -8.50 -1.06
CA SER A 83 -21.46 -7.72 -0.14
C SER A 83 -20.61 -6.72 0.62
N LEU A 84 -21.17 -5.52 0.80
CA LEU A 84 -20.57 -4.46 1.58
C LEU A 84 -21.11 -4.51 3.02
N PHE A 85 -20.24 -4.35 3.98
CA PHE A 85 -20.57 -4.33 5.40
C PHE A 85 -19.89 -3.15 6.10
N GLU A 86 -20.57 -2.56 7.06
CA GLU A 86 -19.96 -1.74 8.11
C GLU A 86 -19.76 -2.59 9.35
N VAL A 87 -18.58 -2.48 9.96
CA VAL A 87 -18.27 -3.19 11.21
C VAL A 87 -18.52 -2.25 12.38
N ILE A 88 -19.52 -2.57 13.20
CA ILE A 88 -19.92 -1.78 14.37
C ILE A 88 -19.82 -2.70 15.59
N ASN A 89 -18.98 -2.35 16.57
CA ASN A 89 -18.74 -3.15 17.78
C ASN A 89 -18.42 -4.63 17.45
N GLY A 90 -17.56 -4.85 16.46
CA GLY A 90 -17.15 -6.18 16.01
C GLY A 90 -18.21 -6.96 15.21
N LYS A 91 -19.40 -6.39 14.95
CA LYS A 91 -20.47 -7.03 14.19
C LYS A 91 -20.62 -6.42 12.80
N ARG A 92 -20.80 -7.28 11.80
CA ARG A 92 -21.05 -6.87 10.41
C ARG A 92 -22.51 -6.45 10.21
N LYS A 93 -22.72 -5.22 9.77
CA LYS A 93 -24.01 -4.70 9.32
C LYS A 93 -23.95 -4.52 7.80
N LYS A 94 -24.79 -5.25 7.07
CA LYS A 94 -24.83 -5.15 5.61
C LYS A 94 -25.30 -3.77 5.16
N ILE A 95 -24.62 -3.24 4.14
CA ILE A 95 -25.00 -1.99 3.45
C ILE A 95 -25.45 -2.40 2.04
N ASP A 96 -26.65 -1.97 1.66
CA ASP A 96 -27.19 -2.20 0.33
C ASP A 96 -26.79 -1.03 -0.60
N ALA A 97 -25.56 -1.10 -1.09
CA ALA A 97 -24.99 -0.10 -2.01
C ALA A 97 -23.91 -0.73 -2.89
N ASN A 98 -23.69 -0.13 -4.06
CA ASN A 98 -22.50 -0.43 -4.85
C ASN A 98 -21.25 0.01 -4.07
N PHE A 99 -20.23 -0.84 -4.02
CA PHE A 99 -19.06 -0.62 -3.19
C PHE A 99 -18.31 0.69 -3.55
N PHE A 100 -18.04 0.94 -4.83
CA PHE A 100 -17.29 2.13 -5.25
C PHE A 100 -18.12 3.42 -5.18
N ASP A 101 -19.41 3.34 -5.46
CA ASP A 101 -20.33 4.46 -5.26
C ASP A 101 -20.42 4.82 -3.78
N PHE A 102 -20.46 3.82 -2.91
CA PHE A 102 -20.43 4.02 -1.48
C PHE A 102 -19.15 4.73 -1.03
N LEU A 103 -17.97 4.23 -1.44
CA LEU A 103 -16.69 4.86 -1.07
C LEU A 103 -16.57 6.28 -1.61
N LYS A 104 -17.07 6.54 -2.83
CA LYS A 104 -17.12 7.88 -3.40
C LYS A 104 -17.99 8.81 -2.55
N ASN A 105 -19.22 8.40 -2.27
CA ASN A 105 -20.15 9.19 -1.44
C ASN A 105 -19.61 9.42 -0.03
N LEU A 106 -18.97 8.41 0.56
CA LEU A 106 -18.30 8.53 1.84
C LEU A 106 -17.19 9.58 1.78
N ASN A 107 -16.32 9.51 0.77
CA ASN A 107 -15.23 10.48 0.61
C ASN A 107 -15.77 11.90 0.36
N ASP A 108 -16.80 12.05 -0.48
CA ASP A 108 -17.45 13.34 -0.74
C ASP A 108 -18.10 13.93 0.52
N SER A 109 -18.58 13.08 1.45
CA SER A 109 -19.15 13.51 2.73
C SER A 109 -18.10 14.01 3.74
N TYR A 110 -16.81 13.74 3.48
CA TYR A 110 -15.66 14.19 4.30
C TYR A 110 -14.80 15.25 3.61
N LYS A 111 -15.31 15.87 2.54
CA LYS A 111 -14.53 16.87 1.78
C LYS A 111 -13.95 17.93 2.70
N SER A 112 -12.60 17.97 2.75
CA SER A 112 -11.83 18.80 3.66
C SER A 112 -11.22 20.03 2.97
N GLN A 113 -10.64 20.89 3.76
CA GLN A 113 -9.84 22.00 3.29
C GLN A 113 -8.38 21.60 3.19
N LYS A 114 -7.76 21.86 2.04
CA LYS A 114 -6.30 21.83 1.90
C LYS A 114 -5.70 23.06 2.62
N LEU A 115 -4.76 22.81 3.53
CA LEU A 115 -4.00 23.84 4.21
C LEU A 115 -2.53 23.70 3.79
N ASP A 116 -1.92 24.78 3.34
CA ASP A 116 -0.51 24.80 2.88
C ASP A 116 0.49 24.42 3.99
N GLN A 117 0.07 24.55 5.25
CA GLN A 117 0.86 24.21 6.43
C GLN A 117 0.84 22.70 6.75
N LEU A 118 -0.05 21.92 6.11
CA LEU A 118 -0.23 20.50 6.35
C LEU A 118 0.20 19.69 5.13
N PRO A 119 0.64 18.44 5.33
CA PRO A 119 0.86 17.50 4.24
C PRO A 119 -0.46 17.17 3.54
N HIS A 120 -0.38 16.52 2.37
CA HIS A 120 -1.58 16.13 1.61
C HIS A 120 -2.49 15.19 2.41
N PHE A 121 -1.92 14.18 3.07
CA PHE A 121 -2.69 13.24 3.87
C PHE A 121 -2.77 13.73 5.32
N THR A 122 -3.95 14.17 5.74
CA THR A 122 -4.27 14.64 7.10
C THR A 122 -5.36 13.82 7.75
N GLY A 123 -5.84 12.78 7.11
CA GLY A 123 -6.94 11.91 7.50
C GLY A 123 -7.64 11.37 6.27
N GLY A 124 -8.43 10.34 6.43
CA GLY A 124 -9.10 9.68 5.32
C GLY A 124 -9.27 8.19 5.53
N ILE A 125 -9.39 7.48 4.43
CA ILE A 125 -9.63 6.04 4.38
C ILE A 125 -8.30 5.33 4.15
N VAL A 126 -7.93 4.39 5.02
CA VAL A 126 -6.74 3.54 4.90
C VAL A 126 -7.16 2.07 4.83
N GLY A 127 -6.55 1.30 3.93
CA GLY A 127 -6.88 -0.11 3.82
C GLY A 127 -6.29 -0.77 2.58
N TYR A 128 -6.96 -1.84 2.15
CA TYR A 128 -6.52 -2.60 0.99
C TYR A 128 -7.68 -3.01 0.06
N PHE A 129 -7.35 -3.13 -1.22
CA PHE A 129 -8.14 -3.80 -2.26
C PHE A 129 -7.44 -5.13 -2.58
N GLY A 130 -8.08 -6.26 -2.29
CA GLY A 130 -7.55 -7.57 -2.67
C GLY A 130 -7.63 -7.79 -4.18
N TYR A 131 -6.84 -8.77 -4.68
CA TYR A 131 -6.76 -9.07 -6.11
C TYR A 131 -8.12 -9.43 -6.71
N GLU A 132 -8.96 -10.14 -5.98
CA GLU A 132 -10.27 -10.58 -6.44
C GLU A 132 -11.26 -9.44 -6.68
N MET A 133 -10.93 -8.19 -6.27
CA MET A 133 -11.69 -6.99 -6.62
C MET A 133 -11.73 -6.73 -8.13
N ILE A 134 -10.88 -7.40 -8.91
CA ILE A 134 -10.92 -7.34 -10.37
C ILE A 134 -12.28 -7.72 -10.94
N ASP A 135 -13.04 -8.60 -10.27
CA ASP A 135 -14.41 -8.99 -10.63
C ASP A 135 -15.39 -7.80 -10.68
N PHE A 136 -15.05 -6.67 -10.03
CA PHE A 136 -15.79 -5.40 -10.16
C PHE A 136 -15.43 -4.61 -11.41
N PHE A 137 -14.22 -4.78 -11.88
CA PHE A 137 -13.66 -3.92 -12.91
C PHE A 137 -13.78 -4.53 -14.30
N GLU A 138 -13.60 -5.85 -14.38
CA GLU A 138 -13.53 -6.60 -15.61
C GLU A 138 -14.30 -7.91 -15.50
N ASN A 139 -14.82 -8.41 -16.63
CA ASN A 139 -15.47 -9.72 -16.66
C ASN A 139 -14.42 -10.84 -16.73
N VAL A 140 -13.69 -11.03 -15.65
CA VAL A 140 -12.65 -12.05 -15.50
C VAL A 140 -13.05 -13.05 -14.43
N PRO A 141 -12.93 -14.37 -14.66
CA PRO A 141 -13.20 -15.34 -13.62
C PRO A 141 -12.21 -15.19 -12.47
N VAL A 142 -12.70 -15.25 -11.24
CA VAL A 142 -11.89 -15.22 -10.02
C VAL A 142 -12.13 -16.47 -9.18
N LYS A 143 -11.09 -16.93 -8.46
CA LYS A 143 -11.21 -18.05 -7.53
C LYS A 143 -12.13 -17.67 -6.39
N LYS A 144 -13.14 -18.49 -6.16
CA LYS A 144 -14.11 -18.31 -5.06
C LYS A 144 -13.64 -18.91 -3.75
N THR A 145 -12.79 -19.91 -3.81
CA THR A 145 -12.28 -20.60 -2.62
C THR A 145 -11.12 -19.80 -2.04
N LYS A 146 -11.36 -19.23 -0.87
CA LYS A 146 -10.34 -18.52 -0.11
C LYS A 146 -9.56 -19.47 0.77
N TYR A 147 -8.25 -19.45 0.68
CA TYR A 147 -7.37 -20.19 1.60
C TYR A 147 -7.33 -19.53 2.99
N LEU A 148 -7.53 -18.23 3.04
CA LEU A 148 -7.52 -17.44 4.25
C LEU A 148 -8.85 -16.68 4.39
N GLN A 149 -9.51 -16.87 5.54
CA GLN A 149 -10.78 -16.21 5.81
C GLN A 149 -10.55 -14.76 6.25
N ILE A 150 -10.36 -13.89 5.25
CA ILE A 150 -10.29 -12.44 5.37
C ILE A 150 -11.18 -11.79 4.31
N PRO A 151 -11.65 -10.55 4.51
CA PRO A 151 -12.41 -9.82 3.51
C PRO A 151 -11.64 -9.61 2.20
N ASP A 152 -12.34 -9.50 1.07
CA ASP A 152 -11.74 -9.15 -0.23
C ASP A 152 -11.15 -7.73 -0.20
N SER A 153 -11.77 -6.83 0.57
CA SER A 153 -11.24 -5.50 0.85
C SER A 153 -11.66 -5.05 2.24
N LYS A 154 -10.82 -4.27 2.91
CA LYS A 154 -11.13 -3.68 4.20
C LYS A 154 -10.57 -2.27 4.30
N PHE A 155 -11.41 -1.36 4.79
CA PHE A 155 -11.12 0.06 4.89
C PHE A 155 -11.49 0.60 6.25
N MET A 156 -10.63 1.46 6.76
CA MET A 156 -10.75 2.12 8.05
C MET A 156 -10.73 3.64 7.82
N LEU A 157 -11.72 4.35 8.32
CA LEU A 157 -11.82 5.80 8.23
C LEU A 157 -11.19 6.43 9.46
N PHE A 158 -10.13 7.21 9.25
CA PHE A 158 -9.40 7.90 10.32
C PHE A 158 -9.64 9.40 10.25
N GLU A 159 -10.27 9.93 11.28
CA GLU A 159 -10.43 11.37 11.48
C GLU A 159 -9.23 11.96 12.23
N ASP A 160 -8.59 11.14 13.06
CA ASP A 160 -7.42 11.53 13.85
C ASP A 160 -6.19 10.77 13.36
N ILE A 161 -5.11 11.49 13.02
CA ILE A 161 -3.83 10.92 12.62
C ILE A 161 -2.65 11.72 13.17
N ILE A 162 -1.50 11.08 13.17
CA ILE A 162 -0.22 11.71 13.47
C ILE A 162 0.64 11.68 12.22
N VAL A 163 1.20 12.82 11.87
CA VAL A 163 2.11 12.98 10.74
C VAL A 163 3.49 13.37 11.25
N PHE A 164 4.48 12.55 11.01
CA PHE A 164 5.87 12.86 11.27
C PHE A 164 6.48 13.55 10.06
N ASP A 165 6.96 14.80 10.24
CA ASP A 165 7.71 15.54 9.21
C ASP A 165 9.22 15.36 9.47
N HIS A 166 9.83 14.42 8.77
CA HIS A 166 11.26 14.11 8.92
C HIS A 166 12.20 15.25 8.51
N LEU A 167 11.72 16.21 7.73
CA LEU A 167 12.51 17.38 7.34
C LEU A 167 12.62 18.37 8.47
N ASN A 168 11.52 18.61 9.19
CA ASN A 168 11.44 19.59 10.27
C ASN A 168 11.69 18.98 11.66
N GLY A 169 11.65 17.64 11.81
CA GLY A 169 11.77 16.95 13.10
C GLY A 169 10.53 17.11 13.99
N ASP A 170 9.37 17.39 13.39
CA ASP A 170 8.10 17.61 14.08
C ASP A 170 7.16 16.42 13.91
N ALA A 171 6.28 16.20 14.89
CA ALA A 171 5.06 15.45 14.77
C ALA A 171 3.86 16.40 14.74
N ILE A 172 2.95 16.19 13.80
CA ILE A 172 1.71 16.95 13.66
C ILE A 172 0.57 16.03 14.03
N VAL A 173 -0.08 16.27 15.15
CA VAL A 173 -1.31 15.56 15.54
C VAL A 173 -2.47 16.30 14.92
N VAL A 174 -3.22 15.62 14.05
CA VAL A 174 -4.35 16.20 13.31
C VAL A 174 -5.63 15.52 13.77
N SER A 175 -6.65 16.31 14.07
CA SER A 175 -8.01 15.86 14.32
C SER A 175 -8.95 16.56 13.36
N ASN A 176 -9.64 15.81 12.52
CA ASN A 176 -10.55 16.32 11.52
C ASN A 176 -11.95 16.45 12.11
N VAL A 177 -12.46 17.67 12.14
CA VAL A 177 -13.77 18.03 12.71
C VAL A 177 -14.81 17.99 11.59
N ASN A 178 -15.79 17.11 11.70
CA ASN A 178 -16.94 17.11 10.80
C ASN A 178 -17.98 18.12 11.32
N LEU A 179 -18.19 19.19 10.54
CA LEU A 179 -19.07 20.29 10.89
C LEU A 179 -20.58 19.93 10.88
N GLU A 180 -20.94 18.78 10.30
CA GLU A 180 -22.33 18.31 10.26
C GLU A 180 -22.76 17.60 11.57
N ARG A 181 -21.81 17.35 12.50
CA ARG A 181 -22.09 16.62 13.76
C ARG A 181 -22.78 17.48 14.83
N SER A 182 -22.56 18.77 14.86
CA SER A 182 -23.17 19.69 15.81
C SER A 182 -23.25 21.10 15.21
N GLU A 183 -24.28 21.87 15.57
CA GLU A 183 -24.39 23.29 15.29
C GLU A 183 -23.50 24.14 16.23
N ASN A 184 -23.08 23.57 17.36
CA ASN A 184 -22.21 24.22 18.34
C ASN A 184 -20.73 24.00 17.95
N LEU A 185 -20.17 24.92 17.21
CA LEU A 185 -18.78 24.86 16.74
C LEU A 185 -17.75 24.86 17.90
N ASN A 186 -18.03 25.55 19.00
CA ASN A 186 -17.11 25.59 20.14
C ASN A 186 -16.98 24.21 20.77
N GLU A 187 -18.09 23.49 20.94
CA GLU A 187 -18.10 22.11 21.45
C GLU A 187 -17.27 21.17 20.55
N LEU A 188 -17.45 21.26 19.23
CA LEU A 188 -16.68 20.47 18.26
C LEU A 188 -15.18 20.77 18.35
N PHE A 189 -14.79 22.02 18.56
CA PHE A 189 -13.38 22.40 18.72
C PHE A 189 -12.79 21.95 20.04
N ASP A 190 -13.55 22.05 21.12
CA ASP A 190 -13.10 21.57 22.44
C ASP A 190 -12.90 20.06 22.44
N GLU A 191 -13.80 19.31 21.80
CA GLU A 191 -13.63 17.87 21.57
C GLU A 191 -12.38 17.55 20.73
N ALA A 192 -12.16 18.26 19.62
CA ALA A 192 -10.98 18.06 18.77
C ALA A 192 -9.69 18.38 19.54
N ASN A 193 -9.67 19.46 20.31
CA ASN A 193 -8.54 19.83 21.15
C ASN A 193 -8.24 18.75 22.19
N SER A 194 -9.28 18.22 22.85
CA SER A 194 -9.14 17.12 23.81
C SER A 194 -8.59 15.84 23.17
N ARG A 195 -9.04 15.49 21.95
CA ARG A 195 -8.51 14.33 21.21
C ARG A 195 -7.02 14.52 20.85
N VAL A 196 -6.65 15.69 20.33
CA VAL A 196 -5.26 16.02 19.99
C VAL A 196 -4.36 15.94 21.23
N ASP A 197 -4.81 16.48 22.37
CA ASP A 197 -4.04 16.43 23.63
C ASP A 197 -3.91 14.99 24.15
N SER A 198 -4.98 14.20 24.07
CA SER A 198 -4.95 12.79 24.47
C SER A 198 -3.95 11.98 23.64
N ILE A 199 -3.96 12.17 22.32
CA ILE A 199 -3.02 11.52 21.41
C ILE A 199 -1.59 12.00 21.70
N GLY A 200 -1.38 13.30 21.89
CA GLY A 200 -0.09 13.89 22.24
C GLY A 200 0.49 13.30 23.53
N ASN A 201 -0.33 13.08 24.55
CA ASN A 201 0.09 12.46 25.81
C ASN A 201 0.49 10.98 25.61
N LEU A 202 -0.23 10.23 24.76
CA LEU A 202 0.12 8.84 24.45
C LEU A 202 1.45 8.72 23.69
N LEU A 203 1.84 9.72 22.89
CA LEU A 203 3.13 9.73 22.20
C LEU A 203 4.31 9.76 23.18
N HIS A 204 4.15 10.40 24.32
CA HIS A 204 5.19 10.53 25.35
C HIS A 204 5.13 9.41 26.40
N SER A 205 4.22 8.45 26.28
CA SER A 205 4.17 7.31 27.20
C SER A 205 5.40 6.41 27.01
N ASN A 206 6.01 6.01 28.13
CA ASN A 206 7.14 5.07 28.10
C ASN A 206 6.63 3.64 27.90
N HIS A 207 6.97 3.03 26.79
CA HIS A 207 6.74 1.61 26.56
C HIS A 207 8.05 0.85 26.50
N GLU A 208 8.13 -0.22 27.29
CA GLU A 208 9.22 -1.19 27.17
C GLU A 208 8.98 -2.07 25.94
N PHE A 209 9.81 -1.91 24.92
CA PHE A 209 9.80 -2.79 23.76
C PHE A 209 10.31 -4.18 24.16
N ARG A 210 9.41 -5.10 24.38
CA ARG A 210 9.77 -6.50 24.58
C ARG A 210 9.99 -7.15 23.23
N THR A 211 11.20 -7.65 23.01
CA THR A 211 11.55 -8.52 21.88
C THR A 211 11.95 -9.87 22.44
N PRO A 212 10.99 -10.73 22.81
CA PRO A 212 11.31 -12.04 23.34
C PRO A 212 12.06 -12.85 22.28
N LEU A 213 13.11 -13.54 22.71
CA LEU A 213 13.79 -14.53 21.88
C LEU A 213 12.87 -15.73 21.70
N VAL A 214 12.59 -16.07 20.45
CA VAL A 214 11.86 -17.28 20.10
C VAL A 214 12.88 -18.36 19.77
N THR A 215 13.03 -19.35 20.63
CA THR A 215 14.01 -20.42 20.46
C THR A 215 13.61 -21.49 19.45
N LYS A 216 12.36 -21.45 18.96
CA LYS A 216 11.82 -22.46 18.06
C LYS A 216 11.63 -21.88 16.65
N SER A 217 12.40 -22.38 15.69
CA SER A 217 12.21 -22.10 14.27
C SER A 217 11.21 -23.07 13.65
N PHE A 218 10.37 -22.56 12.73
CA PHE A 218 9.38 -23.35 12.01
C PHE A 218 9.69 -23.35 10.50
N PRO A 219 9.43 -24.47 9.79
CA PRO A 219 9.64 -24.54 8.36
C PRO A 219 8.65 -23.67 7.60
N THR A 220 9.09 -23.16 6.44
CA THR A 220 8.22 -22.52 5.48
C THR A 220 7.64 -23.57 4.53
N ILE A 221 6.35 -23.55 4.34
CA ILE A 221 5.58 -24.47 3.49
C ILE A 221 5.04 -23.70 2.29
N SER A 222 5.13 -24.26 1.09
CA SER A 222 4.49 -23.72 -0.11
C SER A 222 3.24 -24.49 -0.47
N ASN A 223 2.25 -23.79 -1.07
CA ASN A 223 1.05 -24.42 -1.66
C ASN A 223 1.32 -25.16 -2.99
N PHE A 224 2.55 -25.11 -3.50
CA PHE A 224 3.03 -25.85 -4.66
C PHE A 224 4.26 -26.68 -4.35
N LYS A 225 4.31 -27.92 -4.85
CA LYS A 225 5.57 -28.63 -5.02
C LYS A 225 6.33 -28.04 -6.22
N LYS A 226 7.67 -28.10 -6.21
CA LYS A 226 8.51 -27.61 -7.33
C LYS A 226 8.01 -28.15 -8.68
N SER A 227 7.80 -29.46 -8.80
CA SER A 227 7.36 -30.10 -10.04
C SER A 227 5.94 -29.66 -10.49
N GLU A 228 5.09 -29.26 -9.57
CA GLU A 228 3.74 -28.74 -9.90
C GLU A 228 3.82 -27.32 -10.43
N PHE A 229 4.64 -26.45 -9.80
CA PHE A 229 4.89 -25.10 -10.28
C PHE A 229 5.54 -25.12 -11.67
N GLU A 230 6.55 -25.97 -11.87
CA GLU A 230 7.20 -26.14 -13.20
C GLU A 230 6.19 -26.59 -14.27
N LYS A 231 5.20 -27.41 -13.93
CA LYS A 231 4.12 -27.82 -14.87
C LYS A 231 3.25 -26.61 -15.26
N ILE A 232 2.84 -25.75 -14.33
CA ILE A 232 2.03 -24.57 -14.68
C ILE A 232 2.86 -23.55 -15.48
N VAL A 233 4.16 -23.40 -15.22
CA VAL A 233 5.07 -22.58 -16.05
C VAL A 233 5.09 -23.12 -17.48
N ASN A 234 5.23 -24.43 -17.67
CA ASN A 234 5.19 -25.04 -19.00
C ASN A 234 3.84 -24.85 -19.71
N LYS A 235 2.72 -24.87 -18.99
CA LYS A 235 1.40 -24.53 -19.56
C LYS A 235 1.33 -23.05 -19.98
N ALA A 236 1.79 -22.13 -19.15
CA ALA A 236 1.84 -20.71 -19.46
C ALA A 236 2.70 -20.44 -20.71
N LYS A 237 3.84 -21.11 -20.86
CA LYS A 237 4.66 -21.03 -22.07
C LYS A 237 3.95 -21.47 -23.34
N LYS A 238 2.96 -22.38 -23.26
CA LYS A 238 2.15 -22.73 -24.43
C LYS A 238 1.27 -21.57 -24.86
N TYR A 239 0.67 -20.83 -23.91
CA TYR A 239 -0.11 -19.61 -24.20
C TYR A 239 0.75 -18.51 -24.83
N VAL A 240 1.99 -18.34 -24.36
CA VAL A 240 2.95 -17.42 -25.00
C VAL A 240 3.26 -17.84 -26.43
N LYS A 241 3.52 -19.17 -26.66
CA LYS A 241 3.83 -19.70 -28.00
C LYS A 241 2.67 -19.63 -28.97
N SER A 242 1.42 -19.75 -28.48
CA SER A 242 0.21 -19.61 -29.31
C SER A 242 -0.14 -18.16 -29.64
N GLY A 243 0.55 -17.18 -29.03
CA GLY A 243 0.29 -15.75 -29.22
C GLY A 243 -0.87 -15.20 -28.40
N ASP A 244 -1.37 -15.96 -27.40
CA ASP A 244 -2.44 -15.48 -26.50
C ASP A 244 -1.97 -14.33 -25.61
N ILE A 245 -0.70 -14.40 -25.16
CA ILE A 245 -0.08 -13.44 -24.25
C ILE A 245 1.40 -13.23 -24.59
N PHE A 246 1.96 -12.10 -24.20
CA PHE A 246 3.41 -11.87 -24.20
C PHE A 246 4.03 -12.34 -22.89
N GLN A 247 3.35 -12.11 -21.77
CA GLN A 247 3.79 -12.41 -20.42
C GLN A 247 2.60 -12.72 -19.52
N VAL A 248 2.80 -13.64 -18.56
CA VAL A 248 1.91 -13.85 -17.42
C VAL A 248 2.72 -14.03 -16.15
N VAL A 249 2.28 -13.43 -15.05
CA VAL A 249 2.94 -13.60 -13.75
C VAL A 249 2.23 -14.70 -12.97
N LEU A 250 2.93 -15.83 -12.77
CA LEU A 250 2.45 -16.93 -11.93
C LEU A 250 3.08 -16.87 -10.55
N SER A 251 2.30 -17.20 -9.53
CA SER A 251 2.74 -17.07 -8.14
C SER A 251 2.49 -18.35 -7.33
N GLN A 252 3.20 -18.44 -6.20
CA GLN A 252 2.95 -19.43 -5.15
C GLN A 252 2.90 -18.75 -3.80
N ARG A 253 2.06 -19.30 -2.91
CA ARG A 253 1.91 -18.86 -1.54
C ARG A 253 2.81 -19.69 -0.62
N PHE A 254 3.40 -18.99 0.33
CA PHE A 254 4.17 -19.54 1.42
C PHE A 254 3.46 -19.26 2.74
N GLU A 255 3.59 -20.20 3.66
CA GLU A 255 3.14 -20.06 5.03
C GLU A 255 4.22 -20.54 6.00
N ARG A 256 4.34 -19.83 7.11
CA ARG A 256 5.27 -20.18 8.19
C ARG A 256 4.66 -19.82 9.52
N LYS A 257 4.66 -20.76 10.45
CA LYS A 257 4.31 -20.45 11.84
C LYS A 257 5.36 -19.53 12.44
N THR A 258 4.92 -18.51 13.20
CA THR A 258 5.80 -17.61 13.95
C THR A 258 5.15 -17.22 15.27
N LEU A 259 5.94 -17.09 16.31
CA LEU A 259 5.52 -16.60 17.62
C LEU A 259 5.94 -15.15 17.85
N SER A 260 6.54 -14.52 16.84
CA SER A 260 6.95 -13.12 16.92
C SER A 260 5.73 -12.19 16.77
N GLU A 261 5.71 -11.14 17.57
CA GLU A 261 4.68 -10.11 17.46
C GLU A 261 4.75 -9.39 16.10
N PRO A 262 3.59 -9.01 15.51
CA PRO A 262 3.53 -8.33 14.22
C PRO A 262 4.41 -7.09 14.12
N LEU A 263 4.46 -6.28 15.18
CA LEU A 263 5.33 -5.11 15.24
C LEU A 263 6.81 -5.45 15.09
N ASN A 264 7.28 -6.54 15.72
CA ASN A 264 8.68 -6.94 15.62
C ASN A 264 9.02 -7.45 14.21
N VAL A 265 8.09 -8.14 13.56
CA VAL A 265 8.22 -8.54 12.15
C VAL A 265 8.27 -7.29 11.23
N TYR A 266 7.43 -6.29 11.48
CA TYR A 266 7.49 -5.01 10.76
C TYR A 266 8.85 -4.30 10.93
N ARG A 267 9.34 -4.21 12.17
CA ARG A 267 10.65 -3.62 12.49
C ARG A 267 11.81 -4.35 11.81
N ALA A 268 11.76 -5.68 11.82
CA ALA A 268 12.72 -6.52 11.10
C ALA A 268 12.70 -6.25 9.61
N LEU A 269 11.50 -6.29 8.99
CA LEU A 269 11.32 -6.05 7.55
C LEU A 269 11.79 -4.65 7.14
N ARG A 270 11.44 -3.62 7.91
CA ARG A 270 11.88 -2.24 7.72
C ARG A 270 13.41 -2.10 7.74
N SER A 271 14.07 -2.90 8.56
CA SER A 271 15.52 -2.88 8.73
C SER A 271 16.29 -3.59 7.60
N ILE A 272 15.74 -4.68 7.06
CA ILE A 272 16.42 -5.49 6.04
C ILE A 272 15.99 -5.14 4.60
N ASN A 273 14.79 -4.60 4.43
CA ASN A 273 14.22 -4.27 3.12
C ASN A 273 13.50 -2.91 3.12
N PRO A 274 14.21 -1.80 3.42
CA PRO A 274 13.62 -0.46 3.35
C PRO A 274 13.08 -0.20 1.94
N SER A 275 11.85 0.31 1.86
CA SER A 275 11.12 0.47 0.60
C SER A 275 10.31 1.78 0.58
N PRO A 276 9.91 2.28 -0.60
CA PRO A 276 9.10 3.49 -0.74
C PRO A 276 7.75 3.40 -0.02
N TYR A 277 7.21 2.20 0.08
CA TYR A 277 5.91 1.93 0.72
C TYR A 277 6.10 0.87 1.80
N MET A 278 6.38 1.32 3.01
CA MET A 278 6.40 0.50 4.22
C MET A 278 5.07 0.66 4.94
N PHE A 279 4.48 -0.43 5.35
CA PHE A 279 3.20 -0.39 6.05
C PHE A 279 3.04 -1.53 7.07
N HIS A 280 2.33 -1.22 8.14
CA HIS A 280 1.73 -2.19 9.03
C HIS A 280 0.29 -1.74 9.28
N LEU A 281 -0.68 -2.53 8.85
CA LEU A 281 -2.09 -2.36 9.15
C LEU A 281 -2.47 -3.38 10.22
N LYS A 282 -2.88 -2.91 11.38
CA LYS A 282 -3.47 -3.72 12.44
C LYS A 282 -4.98 -3.78 12.22
N ILE A 283 -5.51 -4.98 12.07
CA ILE A 283 -6.89 -5.20 11.66
C ILE A 283 -7.51 -6.30 12.55
N ASP A 284 -7.80 -5.96 13.80
CA ASP A 284 -8.43 -6.87 14.77
C ASP A 284 -7.82 -8.30 14.75
N SER A 285 -8.35 -9.18 13.92
CA SER A 285 -8.00 -10.60 13.88
C SER A 285 -6.79 -10.95 13.01
N PHE A 286 -6.18 -9.99 12.34
CA PHE A 286 -4.96 -10.19 11.51
C PHE A 286 -4.21 -8.87 11.28
N ASP A 287 -2.94 -9.00 10.94
CA ASP A 287 -2.09 -7.88 10.58
C ASP A 287 -1.62 -8.00 9.14
N VAL A 288 -1.49 -6.86 8.44
CA VAL A 288 -0.90 -6.79 7.09
C VAL A 288 0.38 -5.99 7.17
N ILE A 289 1.49 -6.63 6.88
CA ILE A 289 2.84 -6.03 6.98
C ILE A 289 3.51 -6.10 5.62
N GLY A 290 4.07 -4.99 5.16
CA GLY A 290 4.72 -5.00 3.86
C GLY A 290 5.79 -3.93 3.65
N ALA A 291 6.60 -4.20 2.62
CA ALA A 291 7.67 -3.35 2.12
C ALA A 291 7.61 -3.32 0.58
N SER A 292 6.57 -2.68 0.05
CA SER A 292 6.37 -2.64 -1.40
C SER A 292 7.31 -1.63 -2.07
N PRO A 293 8.00 -2.03 -3.13
CA PRO A 293 8.85 -1.11 -3.88
C PRO A 293 8.08 -0.31 -4.93
N GLU A 294 6.81 -0.65 -5.21
CA GLU A 294 6.16 -0.23 -6.45
C GLU A 294 4.81 0.45 -6.21
N LEU A 295 4.65 1.63 -6.82
CA LEU A 295 3.41 2.36 -6.92
C LEU A 295 2.39 1.55 -7.75
N MET A 296 1.17 1.33 -7.23
CA MET A 296 0.06 0.84 -8.04
C MET A 296 -0.49 1.97 -8.90
N ILE A 297 -1.06 2.97 -8.25
CA ILE A 297 -1.55 4.20 -8.89
C ILE A 297 -1.67 5.30 -7.84
N LYS A 298 -1.39 6.52 -8.25
CA LYS A 298 -1.57 7.72 -7.45
C LYS A 298 -2.39 8.74 -8.22
N VAL A 299 -3.33 9.37 -7.52
CA VAL A 299 -4.03 10.55 -8.00
C VAL A 299 -3.81 11.66 -6.99
N GLN A 300 -3.20 12.74 -7.40
CA GLN A 300 -2.93 13.88 -6.55
C GLN A 300 -3.28 15.19 -7.25
N ASP A 301 -4.18 15.98 -6.65
CA ASP A 301 -4.65 17.26 -7.21
C ASP A 301 -5.14 17.12 -8.68
N GLY A 302 -5.75 15.96 -9.02
CA GLY A 302 -6.25 15.64 -10.35
C GLY A 302 -5.20 15.16 -11.35
N GLU A 303 -3.93 14.96 -10.95
CA GLU A 303 -2.92 14.31 -11.78
C GLU A 303 -2.84 12.81 -11.43
N VAL A 304 -2.99 11.95 -12.42
CA VAL A 304 -2.84 10.48 -12.32
C VAL A 304 -1.40 10.13 -12.60
N GLU A 305 -0.81 9.28 -11.77
CA GLU A 305 0.59 8.84 -11.86
C GLU A 305 0.69 7.32 -11.75
N ILE A 306 1.41 6.69 -12.69
CA ILE A 306 1.87 5.30 -12.61
C ILE A 306 3.38 5.28 -12.86
N ARG A 307 4.11 4.45 -12.12
CA ARG A 307 5.57 4.34 -12.23
C ARG A 307 5.97 2.89 -12.53
N PRO A 308 6.02 2.48 -13.81
CA PRO A 308 6.52 1.16 -14.19
C PRO A 308 7.98 0.99 -13.76
N ILE A 309 8.25 -0.14 -13.11
CA ILE A 309 9.60 -0.55 -12.68
C ILE A 309 9.89 -1.91 -13.30
N ALA A 310 10.99 -2.01 -14.04
CA ALA A 310 11.46 -3.27 -14.60
C ALA A 310 12.98 -3.30 -14.68
N GLY A 311 13.54 -4.48 -14.92
CA GLY A 311 14.96 -4.68 -14.96
C GLY A 311 15.62 -4.56 -13.58
N THR A 312 16.57 -5.42 -13.31
CA THR A 312 17.24 -5.43 -12.00
C THR A 312 18.72 -5.74 -12.14
N ARG A 313 19.57 -4.97 -11.46
CA ARG A 313 20.97 -5.30 -11.19
C ARG A 313 21.26 -5.08 -9.71
N LEU A 314 22.18 -5.86 -9.20
CA LEU A 314 22.70 -5.66 -7.84
C LEU A 314 23.48 -4.36 -7.76
N ARG A 315 23.47 -3.72 -6.59
CA ARG A 315 24.37 -2.61 -6.30
C ARG A 315 25.82 -3.08 -6.36
N GLY A 316 26.69 -2.25 -6.87
CA GLY A 316 28.13 -2.45 -6.84
C GLY A 316 28.72 -2.20 -5.45
N LYS A 317 29.96 -2.62 -5.25
CA LYS A 317 30.71 -2.37 -3.99
C LYS A 317 31.13 -0.90 -3.84
N ASN A 318 31.13 -0.16 -4.93
CA ASN A 318 31.49 1.27 -4.99
C ASN A 318 30.77 1.96 -6.16
N ALA A 319 30.90 3.29 -6.24
CA ALA A 319 30.23 4.10 -7.26
C ALA A 319 30.58 3.69 -8.70
N THR A 320 31.83 3.29 -8.97
CA THR A 320 32.26 2.86 -10.31
C THR A 320 31.60 1.54 -10.74
N GLU A 321 31.46 0.59 -9.83
CA GLU A 321 30.72 -0.64 -10.10
C GLU A 321 29.21 -0.36 -10.26
N ASP A 322 28.65 0.55 -9.48
CA ASP A 322 27.25 0.97 -9.64
C ASP A 322 27.02 1.56 -11.04
N GLU A 323 27.89 2.43 -11.50
CA GLU A 323 27.78 3.02 -12.83
C GLU A 323 27.90 1.96 -13.94
N ARG A 324 28.85 1.02 -13.82
CA ARG A 324 28.98 -0.09 -14.76
C ARG A 324 27.72 -0.97 -14.78
N ASN A 325 27.17 -1.32 -13.62
CA ASN A 325 25.96 -2.13 -13.53
C ASN A 325 24.74 -1.38 -14.09
N ALA A 326 24.67 -0.06 -13.91
CA ALA A 326 23.64 0.78 -14.50
C ALA A 326 23.73 0.81 -16.03
N GLN A 327 24.94 0.96 -16.58
CA GLN A 327 25.17 0.91 -18.04
C GLN A 327 24.87 -0.49 -18.61
N ASP A 328 25.27 -1.56 -17.92
CA ASP A 328 24.93 -2.92 -18.31
C ASP A 328 23.40 -3.13 -18.37
N LEU A 329 22.67 -2.64 -17.36
CA LEU A 329 21.22 -2.71 -17.33
C LEU A 329 20.57 -1.92 -18.47
N LEU A 330 21.04 -0.70 -18.77
CA LEU A 330 20.54 0.13 -19.88
C LEU A 330 20.92 -0.39 -21.27
N ASN A 331 21.86 -1.32 -21.39
CA ASN A 331 22.25 -1.95 -22.64
C ASN A 331 21.63 -3.35 -22.81
N ASP A 332 20.97 -3.89 -21.79
CA ASP A 332 20.32 -5.20 -21.86
C ASP A 332 19.02 -5.11 -22.66
N LYS A 333 19.04 -5.65 -23.88
CA LYS A 333 17.90 -5.60 -24.82
C LYS A 333 16.65 -6.27 -24.27
N LYS A 334 16.80 -7.32 -23.45
CA LYS A 334 15.67 -8.03 -22.87
C LYS A 334 14.99 -7.19 -21.79
N GLU A 335 15.78 -6.64 -20.86
CA GLU A 335 15.28 -5.78 -19.80
C GLU A 335 14.62 -4.51 -20.34
N LEU A 336 15.21 -3.91 -21.40
CA LEU A 336 14.63 -2.77 -22.10
C LEU A 336 13.31 -3.11 -22.79
N ALA A 337 13.21 -4.28 -23.44
CA ALA A 337 11.98 -4.70 -24.10
C ALA A 337 10.86 -4.95 -23.09
N GLU A 338 11.18 -5.57 -21.95
CA GLU A 338 10.23 -5.75 -20.84
C GLU A 338 9.76 -4.40 -20.28
N HIS A 339 10.70 -3.49 -20.04
CA HIS A 339 10.37 -2.15 -19.53
C HIS A 339 9.50 -1.37 -20.51
N LEU A 340 9.78 -1.43 -21.82
CA LEU A 340 8.95 -0.79 -22.86
C LEU A 340 7.52 -1.34 -22.86
N MET A 341 7.35 -2.65 -22.72
CA MET A 341 6.04 -3.28 -22.61
C MET A 341 5.26 -2.76 -21.40
N LEU A 342 5.89 -2.67 -20.24
CA LEU A 342 5.26 -2.14 -19.01
C LEU A 342 5.00 -0.64 -19.10
N LEU A 343 5.88 0.12 -19.76
CA LEU A 343 5.67 1.54 -20.02
C LEU A 343 4.47 1.79 -20.92
N ASP A 344 4.32 1.01 -21.99
CA ASP A 344 3.15 1.11 -22.89
C ASP A 344 1.85 0.71 -22.19
N LEU A 345 1.89 -0.32 -21.34
CA LEU A 345 0.75 -0.70 -20.50
C LEU A 345 0.37 0.43 -19.53
N GLY A 346 1.35 1.03 -18.85
CA GLY A 346 1.12 2.17 -17.95
C GLY A 346 0.57 3.40 -18.67
N ARG A 347 1.05 3.69 -19.89
CA ARG A 347 0.48 4.74 -20.75
C ARG A 347 -0.97 4.48 -21.12
N ASN A 348 -1.31 3.24 -21.47
CA ASN A 348 -2.67 2.84 -21.75
C ASN A 348 -3.57 2.98 -20.51
N ASP A 349 -3.10 2.50 -19.35
CA ASP A 349 -3.84 2.56 -18.09
C ASP A 349 -4.14 4.01 -17.67
N VAL A 350 -3.14 4.91 -17.72
CA VAL A 350 -3.31 6.35 -17.47
C VAL A 350 -4.21 6.99 -18.54
N GLY A 351 -4.04 6.61 -19.82
CA GLY A 351 -4.79 7.19 -20.94
C GLY A 351 -6.29 6.92 -20.88
N ARG A 352 -6.72 5.79 -20.32
CA ARG A 352 -8.14 5.43 -20.15
C ARG A 352 -8.93 6.42 -19.29
N VAL A 353 -8.26 7.19 -18.44
CA VAL A 353 -8.91 8.11 -17.48
C VAL A 353 -8.41 9.54 -17.56
N SER A 354 -7.48 9.84 -18.46
CA SER A 354 -6.87 11.15 -18.59
C SER A 354 -7.43 11.96 -19.75
N GLU A 355 -7.45 13.28 -19.59
CA GLU A 355 -7.81 14.21 -20.67
C GLU A 355 -6.95 13.93 -21.91
N PHE A 356 -7.55 14.12 -23.09
CA PHE A 356 -6.86 13.95 -24.37
C PHE A 356 -5.58 14.81 -24.40
N ASP A 357 -4.49 14.26 -24.92
CA ASP A 357 -3.16 14.89 -25.04
C ASP A 357 -2.47 15.29 -23.71
N SER A 358 -3.04 14.87 -22.57
CA SER A 358 -2.46 15.16 -21.25
C SER A 358 -1.43 14.10 -20.78
N VAL A 359 -1.45 12.90 -21.39
CA VAL A 359 -0.55 11.81 -20.99
C VAL A 359 0.88 12.10 -21.42
N LYS A 360 1.77 12.16 -20.44
CA LYS A 360 3.20 12.46 -20.64
C LYS A 360 4.08 11.48 -19.89
N ILE A 361 5.21 11.13 -20.49
CA ILE A 361 6.29 10.43 -19.81
C ILE A 361 7.21 11.53 -19.23
N LYS A 362 7.15 11.72 -17.91
CA LYS A 362 7.97 12.73 -17.21
C LYS A 362 9.42 12.29 -17.08
N GLU A 363 9.61 11.01 -16.79
CA GLU A 363 10.91 10.35 -16.71
C GLU A 363 10.84 9.08 -17.55
N LYS A 364 11.84 8.86 -18.41
CA LYS A 364 11.87 7.70 -19.29
C LYS A 364 13.15 6.89 -19.06
N MET A 365 12.99 5.66 -18.59
CA MET A 365 14.09 4.69 -18.43
C MET A 365 15.25 5.22 -17.57
N ASN A 366 14.94 5.89 -16.48
CA ASN A 366 15.95 6.34 -15.53
C ASN A 366 16.37 5.19 -14.61
N ILE A 367 17.66 5.15 -14.27
CA ILE A 367 18.13 4.22 -13.24
C ILE A 367 17.83 4.79 -11.86
N GLU A 368 17.08 4.05 -11.07
CA GLU A 368 16.89 4.33 -9.65
C GLU A 368 17.67 3.32 -8.80
N MET A 369 18.47 3.87 -7.89
CA MET A 369 19.31 3.08 -6.98
C MET A 369 18.59 2.89 -5.66
N TYR A 370 18.33 1.64 -5.29
CA TYR A 370 17.80 1.23 -4.00
C TYR A 370 18.93 0.70 -3.10
N SER A 371 18.60 0.23 -1.89
CA SER A 371 19.62 -0.21 -0.92
C SER A 371 20.50 -1.36 -1.43
N HIS A 372 19.94 -2.31 -2.16
CA HIS A 372 20.62 -3.54 -2.62
C HIS A 372 20.59 -3.76 -4.12
N VAL A 373 19.69 -3.09 -4.82
CA VAL A 373 19.45 -3.25 -6.25
C VAL A 373 19.28 -1.90 -6.92
N MET A 374 19.37 -1.88 -8.26
CA MET A 374 18.95 -0.78 -9.11
C MET A 374 17.95 -1.28 -10.15
N HIS A 375 17.05 -0.39 -10.56
CA HIS A 375 16.00 -0.69 -11.52
C HIS A 375 15.91 0.38 -12.61
N ILE A 376 15.35 0.00 -13.76
CA ILE A 376 14.87 0.95 -14.77
C ILE A 376 13.47 1.41 -14.35
N VAL A 377 13.27 2.72 -14.24
CA VAL A 377 12.01 3.33 -13.84
C VAL A 377 11.57 4.36 -14.87
N SER A 378 10.27 4.41 -15.15
CA SER A 378 9.64 5.49 -15.91
C SER A 378 8.49 6.09 -15.11
N ASP A 379 8.17 7.36 -15.38
CA ASP A 379 7.08 8.09 -14.73
C ASP A 379 6.08 8.53 -15.80
N VAL A 380 4.87 7.96 -15.74
CA VAL A 380 3.76 8.26 -16.66
C VAL A 380 2.69 9.03 -15.91
N ARG A 381 2.35 10.21 -16.42
CA ARG A 381 1.33 11.07 -15.81
C ARG A 381 0.31 11.52 -16.81
N GLY A 382 -0.90 11.77 -16.32
CA GLY A 382 -2.01 12.35 -17.09
C GLY A 382 -2.94 13.15 -16.21
N LYS A 383 -3.64 14.11 -16.77
CA LYS A 383 -4.64 14.89 -16.05
C LYS A 383 -5.97 14.14 -16.06
N LEU A 384 -6.53 13.85 -14.89
CA LEU A 384 -7.80 13.14 -14.74
C LEU A 384 -8.94 13.89 -15.46
N MET A 385 -9.73 13.18 -16.24
CA MET A 385 -10.94 13.74 -16.91
C MET A 385 -11.93 14.25 -15.86
N LYS A 386 -12.70 15.29 -16.20
CA LYS A 386 -13.68 15.92 -15.30
C LYS A 386 -14.85 14.99 -14.91
N ASP A 387 -15.19 14.04 -15.77
CA ASP A 387 -16.24 13.03 -15.55
C ASP A 387 -15.71 11.76 -14.87
N LYS A 388 -14.42 11.70 -14.57
CA LYS A 388 -13.74 10.59 -13.89
C LYS A 388 -13.36 10.97 -12.47
N ASN A 389 -13.22 9.96 -11.63
CA ASN A 389 -12.82 10.09 -10.22
C ASN A 389 -11.65 9.16 -9.89
N ILE A 390 -11.17 9.22 -8.64
CA ILE A 390 -10.04 8.43 -8.16
C ILE A 390 -10.26 6.91 -8.25
N PHE A 391 -11.51 6.45 -8.17
CA PHE A 391 -11.83 5.02 -8.30
C PHE A 391 -11.82 4.57 -9.76
N ASP A 392 -12.17 5.45 -10.72
CA ASP A 392 -11.97 5.18 -12.14
C ASP A 392 -10.48 5.05 -12.45
N ALA A 393 -9.63 5.91 -11.83
CA ALA A 393 -8.18 5.81 -11.95
C ALA A 393 -7.67 4.49 -11.35
N LEU A 394 -8.11 4.13 -10.12
CA LEU A 394 -7.75 2.84 -9.53
C LEU A 394 -8.12 1.68 -10.47
N LYS A 395 -9.34 1.67 -10.96
CA LYS A 395 -9.83 0.65 -11.89
C LYS A 395 -8.96 0.53 -13.14
N SER A 396 -8.49 1.65 -13.71
CA SER A 396 -7.69 1.62 -14.94
C SER A 396 -6.32 0.95 -14.73
N GLY A 397 -5.69 1.14 -13.56
CA GLY A 397 -4.37 0.57 -13.23
C GLY A 397 -4.41 -0.79 -12.53
N PHE A 398 -5.57 -1.26 -12.08
CA PHE A 398 -5.69 -2.46 -11.25
C PHE A 398 -6.03 -3.72 -12.07
N PRO A 399 -5.41 -4.87 -11.77
CA PRO A 399 -4.14 -4.98 -11.06
C PRO A 399 -2.98 -4.47 -11.93
N ALA A 400 -1.83 -4.19 -11.32
CA ALA A 400 -0.67 -3.76 -12.08
C ALA A 400 -0.20 -4.84 -13.06
N GLY A 401 0.33 -4.40 -14.21
CA GLY A 401 0.85 -5.32 -15.23
C GLY A 401 2.01 -6.15 -14.75
N THR A 402 2.85 -5.60 -13.87
CA THR A 402 4.01 -6.26 -13.25
C THR A 402 3.66 -7.46 -12.38
N VAL A 403 2.39 -7.61 -12.00
CA VAL A 403 1.89 -8.75 -11.20
C VAL A 403 0.77 -9.53 -11.89
N SER A 404 0.37 -9.14 -13.10
CA SER A 404 -0.62 -9.84 -13.92
C SER A 404 -0.04 -10.34 -15.25
N GLY A 405 0.26 -9.45 -16.17
CA GLY A 405 0.85 -9.76 -17.47
C GLY A 405 0.26 -8.94 -18.60
N ALA A 406 0.60 -9.29 -19.82
CA ALA A 406 0.21 -8.57 -21.03
C ALA A 406 -0.20 -9.55 -22.16
N PRO A 407 -1.34 -9.36 -22.84
CA PRO A 407 -2.46 -8.46 -22.51
C PRO A 407 -3.11 -8.79 -21.16
N LYS A 408 -3.46 -7.76 -20.38
CA LYS A 408 -3.85 -7.85 -18.96
C LYS A 408 -5.03 -8.81 -18.72
N ILE A 409 -6.12 -8.69 -19.47
CA ILE A 409 -7.34 -9.52 -19.29
C ILE A 409 -7.01 -11.00 -19.50
N ARG A 410 -6.36 -11.34 -20.62
CA ARG A 410 -6.01 -12.71 -20.94
C ARG A 410 -5.04 -13.31 -19.93
N ALA A 411 -4.06 -12.52 -19.48
CA ALA A 411 -3.14 -12.96 -18.42
C ALA A 411 -3.88 -13.31 -17.13
N MET A 412 -4.89 -12.52 -16.72
CA MET A 412 -5.69 -12.80 -15.52
C MET A 412 -6.57 -14.04 -15.66
N GLU A 413 -7.12 -14.32 -16.85
CA GLU A 413 -7.82 -15.58 -17.11
C GLU A 413 -6.90 -16.79 -16.93
N ILE A 414 -5.68 -16.71 -17.46
CA ILE A 414 -4.66 -17.76 -17.35
C ILE A 414 -4.20 -17.92 -15.88
N ILE A 415 -4.04 -16.85 -15.14
CA ILE A 415 -3.74 -16.89 -13.70
C ILE A 415 -4.84 -17.68 -12.96
N ASN A 416 -6.10 -17.32 -13.21
CA ASN A 416 -7.23 -18.03 -12.60
C ASN A 416 -7.29 -19.52 -12.96
N GLU A 417 -6.89 -19.90 -14.18
CA GLU A 417 -6.81 -21.30 -14.60
C GLU A 417 -5.68 -22.06 -13.90
N LEU A 418 -4.49 -21.47 -13.82
CA LEU A 418 -3.26 -22.18 -13.47
C LEU A 418 -2.91 -22.15 -11.98
N GLU A 419 -3.27 -21.10 -11.24
CA GLU A 419 -3.04 -21.03 -9.80
C GLU A 419 -4.10 -21.84 -9.03
N ASN A 420 -3.71 -22.46 -7.92
CA ASN A 420 -4.58 -23.33 -7.14
C ASN A 420 -5.59 -22.55 -6.29
N ASP A 421 -5.14 -21.43 -5.72
CA ASP A 421 -5.88 -20.65 -4.71
C ASP A 421 -6.20 -19.23 -5.22
N SER A 422 -7.09 -18.52 -4.52
CA SER A 422 -7.25 -17.09 -4.65
C SER A 422 -5.96 -16.37 -4.20
N ARG A 423 -5.69 -15.19 -4.77
CA ARG A 423 -4.52 -14.38 -4.41
C ARG A 423 -4.70 -13.58 -3.11
N GLY A 424 -5.95 -13.25 -2.78
CA GLY A 424 -6.27 -12.42 -1.62
C GLY A 424 -5.65 -11.04 -1.72
N ILE A 425 -4.87 -10.64 -0.71
CA ILE A 425 -4.21 -9.32 -0.70
C ILE A 425 -3.06 -9.25 -1.72
N PHE A 426 -2.37 -10.36 -2.02
CA PHE A 426 -1.25 -10.38 -2.97
C PHE A 426 -1.68 -9.90 -4.35
N SER A 427 -0.87 -9.06 -4.99
CA SER A 427 -1.16 -8.40 -6.28
C SER A 427 -2.30 -7.38 -6.25
N GLY A 428 -2.91 -7.15 -5.10
CA GLY A 428 -3.89 -6.09 -4.87
C GLY A 428 -3.21 -4.74 -4.60
N ALA A 429 -3.96 -3.79 -4.04
CA ALA A 429 -3.50 -2.45 -3.71
C ALA A 429 -3.64 -2.17 -2.21
N ILE A 430 -2.64 -1.50 -1.62
CA ILE A 430 -2.67 -1.03 -0.24
C ILE A 430 -2.34 0.45 -0.22
N GLY A 431 -3.06 1.24 0.57
CA GLY A 431 -2.78 2.66 0.69
C GLY A 431 -3.91 3.46 1.30
N PHE A 432 -4.04 4.70 0.87
CA PHE A 432 -5.00 5.62 1.44
C PHE A 432 -5.73 6.47 0.38
N ILE A 433 -6.91 6.94 0.78
CA ILE A 433 -7.70 7.98 0.11
C ILE A 433 -7.87 9.10 1.11
N ASP A 434 -7.42 10.31 0.78
CA ASP A 434 -7.54 11.45 1.67
C ASP A 434 -8.91 12.16 1.53
N PHE A 435 -9.21 13.08 2.47
CA PHE A 435 -10.43 13.86 2.47
C PHE A 435 -10.49 14.94 1.36
N ASN A 436 -9.43 15.12 0.59
CA ASN A 436 -9.39 16.03 -0.56
C ASN A 436 -9.61 15.32 -1.89
N GLY A 437 -9.82 14.00 -1.86
CA GLY A 437 -10.04 13.17 -3.05
C GLY A 437 -8.76 12.79 -3.76
N ASN A 438 -7.63 12.71 -3.04
CA ASN A 438 -6.41 12.10 -3.53
C ASN A 438 -6.36 10.62 -3.16
N LEU A 439 -5.68 9.85 -3.99
CA LEU A 439 -5.45 8.41 -3.82
C LEU A 439 -3.95 8.13 -3.90
N ASN A 440 -3.42 7.32 -3.00
CA ASN A 440 -2.05 6.83 -3.09
C ASN A 440 -2.00 5.37 -2.66
N THR A 441 -1.68 4.49 -3.60
CA THR A 441 -1.68 3.03 -3.38
C THR A 441 -0.43 2.38 -3.95
N CYS A 442 0.12 1.43 -3.23
CA CYS A 442 1.19 0.56 -3.72
C CYS A 442 0.63 -0.82 -4.12
N ILE A 443 1.39 -1.55 -4.93
CA ILE A 443 1.11 -2.94 -5.24
C ILE A 443 1.39 -3.78 -3.98
N SER A 444 0.47 -4.67 -3.63
CA SER A 444 0.66 -5.58 -2.51
C SER A 444 1.60 -6.74 -2.87
N ILE A 445 2.89 -6.43 -2.87
CA ILE A 445 4.01 -7.38 -3.02
C ILE A 445 4.99 -7.17 -1.88
N ARG A 446 5.85 -8.13 -1.61
CA ARG A 446 6.70 -8.11 -0.39
C ARG A 446 5.85 -7.84 0.85
N THR A 447 4.69 -8.50 0.89
CA THR A 447 3.64 -8.33 1.89
C THR A 447 3.36 -9.67 2.54
N MET A 448 3.15 -9.65 3.85
CA MET A 448 2.67 -10.81 4.60
C MET A 448 1.42 -10.46 5.40
N ILE A 449 0.62 -11.47 5.64
CA ILE A 449 -0.53 -11.45 6.54
C ILE A 449 -0.17 -12.31 7.74
N LEU A 450 -0.22 -11.73 8.93
CA LEU A 450 -0.08 -12.48 10.18
C LEU A 450 -1.47 -12.74 10.76
N LYS A 451 -1.82 -14.01 10.90
CA LYS A 451 -3.08 -14.44 11.49
C LYS A 451 -2.90 -15.76 12.24
N ASN A 452 -3.37 -15.84 13.48
CA ASN A 452 -3.31 -17.06 14.29
C ASN A 452 -1.89 -17.67 14.37
N GLU A 453 -0.89 -16.86 14.63
CA GLU A 453 0.52 -17.27 14.68
C GLU A 453 1.09 -17.83 13.35
N ILE A 454 0.44 -17.57 12.22
CA ILE A 454 0.93 -17.98 10.91
C ILE A 454 1.14 -16.74 10.05
N ALA A 455 2.31 -16.64 9.46
CA ALA A 455 2.65 -15.66 8.44
C ALA A 455 2.38 -16.24 7.05
N TYR A 456 1.50 -15.59 6.28
CA TYR A 456 1.19 -15.92 4.90
C TYR A 456 1.79 -14.86 3.98
N PHE A 457 2.57 -15.27 3.00
CA PHE A 457 3.16 -14.36 2.01
C PHE A 457 3.23 -15.04 0.65
N GLN A 458 3.24 -14.26 -0.42
CA GLN A 458 3.17 -14.77 -1.79
C GLN A 458 4.19 -14.07 -2.66
N ALA A 459 4.72 -14.80 -3.64
CA ALA A 459 5.68 -14.30 -4.61
C ALA A 459 5.43 -14.91 -5.98
N GLY A 460 5.63 -14.11 -7.03
CA GLY A 460 5.42 -14.50 -8.41
C GLY A 460 6.64 -14.26 -9.29
N ALA A 461 6.65 -14.95 -10.45
CA ALA A 461 7.62 -14.80 -11.51
C ALA A 461 6.92 -14.53 -12.85
N GLY A 462 7.48 -13.67 -13.68
CA GLY A 462 6.98 -13.33 -15.00
C GLY A 462 7.38 -14.39 -16.04
N ILE A 463 6.39 -15.08 -16.57
CA ILE A 463 6.61 -16.16 -17.55
C ILE A 463 6.53 -15.60 -18.95
N VAL A 464 7.63 -15.73 -19.69
CA VAL A 464 7.81 -15.33 -21.09
C VAL A 464 8.26 -16.53 -21.94
N TYR A 465 8.46 -16.31 -23.23
CA TYR A 465 8.85 -17.36 -24.19
C TYR A 465 10.09 -18.15 -23.75
N ASP A 466 11.13 -17.44 -23.30
CA ASP A 466 12.43 -18.05 -22.94
C ASP A 466 12.51 -18.49 -21.47
N SER A 467 11.44 -18.36 -20.70
CA SER A 467 11.39 -18.79 -19.30
C SER A 467 11.78 -20.24 -19.12
N ILE A 468 12.63 -20.52 -18.13
CA ILE A 468 13.06 -21.84 -17.72
C ILE A 468 12.31 -22.22 -16.43
N PRO A 469 11.44 -23.26 -16.44
CA PRO A 469 10.55 -23.56 -15.33
C PRO A 469 11.22 -23.64 -13.95
N SER A 470 12.38 -24.27 -13.88
CA SER A 470 13.13 -24.38 -12.62
C SER A 470 13.64 -23.02 -12.11
N LYS A 471 14.07 -22.14 -13.03
CA LYS A 471 14.55 -20.79 -12.67
C LYS A 471 13.40 -19.91 -12.17
N GLU A 472 12.22 -20.01 -12.80
CA GLU A 472 11.04 -19.26 -12.40
C GLU A 472 10.54 -19.71 -11.00
N TYR A 473 10.58 -21.02 -10.72
CA TYR A 473 10.34 -21.51 -9.38
C TYR A 473 11.35 -20.93 -8.38
N ASP A 474 12.64 -21.03 -8.69
CA ASP A 474 13.71 -20.53 -7.81
C ASP A 474 13.62 -19.01 -7.61
N GLU A 475 13.13 -18.26 -8.62
CA GLU A 475 12.86 -16.82 -8.50
C GLU A 475 11.79 -16.53 -7.45
N THR A 476 10.65 -17.25 -7.48
CA THR A 476 9.60 -17.07 -6.46
C THR A 476 10.09 -17.39 -5.05
N VAL A 477 10.88 -18.43 -4.90
CA VAL A 477 11.52 -18.82 -3.63
C VAL A 477 12.49 -17.72 -3.16
N ASN A 478 13.32 -17.18 -4.07
CA ASN A 478 14.25 -16.10 -3.76
C ASN A 478 13.53 -14.82 -3.33
N LYS A 479 12.42 -14.47 -3.99
CA LYS A 479 11.57 -13.33 -3.59
C LYS A 479 10.94 -13.52 -2.21
N ALA A 480 10.63 -14.75 -1.84
CA ALA A 480 10.08 -15.09 -0.52
C ALA A 480 11.12 -15.06 0.61
N LYS A 481 12.42 -15.17 0.30
CA LYS A 481 13.50 -15.20 1.32
C LYS A 481 13.51 -13.96 2.20
N VAL A 482 13.18 -12.78 1.66
CA VAL A 482 13.17 -11.54 2.45
C VAL A 482 12.11 -11.57 3.55
N MET A 483 10.96 -12.22 3.29
CA MET A 483 9.91 -12.39 4.30
C MET A 483 10.35 -13.35 5.40
N ASN A 484 10.98 -14.47 5.01
CA ASN A 484 11.56 -15.41 5.98
C ASN A 484 12.65 -14.77 6.84
N ALA A 485 13.56 -14.02 6.22
CA ALA A 485 14.62 -13.31 6.94
C ALA A 485 14.06 -12.26 7.93
N ALA A 486 12.94 -11.63 7.60
CA ALA A 486 12.27 -10.70 8.53
C ALA A 486 11.70 -11.45 9.75
N ILE A 487 11.09 -12.61 9.54
CA ILE A 487 10.60 -13.46 10.63
C ILE A 487 11.79 -13.95 11.49
N ASP A 488 12.84 -14.47 10.85
CA ASP A 488 14.04 -14.95 11.56
C ASP A 488 14.65 -13.83 12.43
N LEU A 489 14.81 -12.63 11.89
CA LEU A 489 15.36 -11.49 12.63
C LEU A 489 14.45 -11.08 13.79
N ALA A 490 13.14 -11.10 13.59
CA ALA A 490 12.17 -10.80 14.65
C ALA A 490 12.21 -11.85 15.77
N GLU A 491 12.30 -13.13 15.41
CA GLU A 491 12.41 -14.25 16.35
C GLU A 491 13.74 -14.25 17.10
N ASN A 492 14.83 -13.74 16.51
CA ASN A 492 16.14 -13.55 17.14
C ASN A 492 16.26 -12.26 17.97
N GLY A 493 15.13 -11.65 18.39
CA GLY A 493 15.14 -10.47 19.23
C GLY A 493 15.63 -9.19 18.54
N LEU A 494 15.59 -9.12 17.22
CA LEU A 494 16.09 -8.01 16.40
C LEU A 494 17.60 -7.74 16.53
N ILE A 495 18.36 -8.75 16.91
CA ILE A 495 19.83 -8.70 16.96
C ILE A 495 20.36 -9.05 15.58
N LYS A 496 21.14 -8.11 14.97
CA LYS A 496 21.78 -8.29 13.65
C LYS A 496 23.13 -8.96 13.75
#